data_5171896b1b6f7e5bfe87b5160e0e497c
#
_entry.id   5171896b1b6f7e5bfe87b5160e0e497c
#
_cell.length_a   1.000
_cell.length_b   1.000
_cell.length_c   1.000
_cell.angle_alpha   90.00
_cell.angle_beta   90.00
_cell.angle_gamma   90.00
#
_symmetry.space_group_name_H-M   'P 1'
#
loop_
_entity.id
_entity.type
_entity.pdbx_description
1 polymer ?
#
loop_
_entity_poly.entity_id
_entity_poly.type
_entity_poly.pdbx_seq_one_letter_code
_entity_poly.pdbx_strand_id
1 'polypeptide(L)'
;ALESTIISHGMPSPRNVETALAVEKIIHENGAVPATIAIIGGRLKAGLTPGEIEYFGKKGRKIAKASRRDIAALAARKADGATTVTTTMIIAHMAGIHFFATGGIGGVHRGAETTMDISADLQELAHTNVCVVSAGCKSILDIGLTLEYLETRGVPVLGYRTEDMPAFYTARSGFKVDYAVSGPEDAADIFSAKLACGLRGGMLLANPIPEQYSMDPDVINVQIDAAIRECEERGIKGKRITPFLLDRIQQLTGGESLAANIQLVYHNVAVGAEVAAAQGEQGYCPVHGAGVNEGVADGGGEFPGHGALAAGGVSVKGYGYHQKL
;
A
#
# COMPACT_ATOMS: atom_id res chain seq x y z
N ALA A 1 7.91 -2.79 0.45
CA ALA A 1 7.15 -2.97 -0.81
C ALA A 1 6.49 -1.65 -1.24
N LEU A 2 6.12 -1.57 -2.51
CA LEU A 2 5.42 -0.44 -3.13
C LEU A 2 4.31 -0.97 -4.04
N GLU A 3 3.17 -0.27 -4.10
CA GLU A 3 2.07 -0.63 -4.99
C GLU A 3 2.25 -0.07 -6.41
N SER A 4 1.64 -0.71 -7.42
CA SER A 4 1.68 -0.24 -8.81
C SER A 4 0.42 0.49 -9.27
N THR A 5 -0.66 0.54 -8.47
CA THR A 5 -1.82 1.38 -8.82
C THR A 5 -1.48 2.86 -8.83
N ILE A 6 -0.53 3.32 -8.03
CA ILE A 6 -0.06 4.70 -8.08
C ILE A 6 0.53 5.05 -9.45
N ILE A 7 1.19 4.08 -10.12
CA ILE A 7 1.78 4.24 -11.44
C ILE A 7 0.71 4.25 -12.53
N SER A 8 -0.21 3.27 -12.51
CA SER A 8 -1.15 3.07 -13.63
C SER A 8 -2.48 3.80 -13.48
N HIS A 9 -2.88 4.16 -12.25
CA HIS A 9 -4.19 4.73 -11.95
C HIS A 9 -4.16 5.99 -11.08
N GLY A 10 -3.01 6.32 -10.48
CA GLY A 10 -2.91 7.40 -9.50
C GLY A 10 -2.55 8.75 -10.09
N MET A 11 -1.77 8.78 -11.17
CA MET A 11 -1.20 10.02 -11.73
C MET A 11 -1.13 9.94 -13.25
N PRO A 12 -1.16 11.11 -13.97
CA PRO A 12 -0.91 11.14 -15.40
C PRO A 12 0.57 10.90 -15.73
N SER A 13 0.85 10.34 -16.93
CA SER A 13 2.20 10.26 -17.49
C SER A 13 2.66 11.66 -17.95
N PRO A 14 3.97 12.04 -17.78
CA PRO A 14 5.08 11.22 -17.27
C PRO A 14 5.23 11.21 -15.73
N ARG A 15 4.45 12.04 -15.01
CA ARG A 15 4.57 12.26 -13.57
C ARG A 15 4.50 10.96 -12.74
N ASN A 16 3.71 9.99 -13.20
CA ASN A 16 3.57 8.68 -12.55
C ASN A 16 4.88 7.90 -12.53
N VAL A 17 5.63 7.86 -13.63
CA VAL A 17 6.93 7.18 -13.72
C VAL A 17 7.98 7.93 -12.91
N GLU A 18 8.04 9.24 -13.05
CA GLU A 18 8.96 10.10 -12.29
C GLU A 18 8.78 9.90 -10.79
N THR A 19 7.53 9.90 -10.31
CA THR A 19 7.21 9.68 -8.89
C THR A 19 7.61 8.28 -8.45
N ALA A 20 7.32 7.23 -9.24
CA ALA A 20 7.67 5.85 -8.89
C ALA A 20 9.19 5.66 -8.76
N LEU A 21 9.98 6.19 -9.69
CA LEU A 21 11.44 6.13 -9.63
C LEU A 21 12.02 6.95 -8.47
N ALA A 22 11.44 8.12 -8.19
CA ALA A 22 11.84 8.94 -7.05
C ALA A 22 11.56 8.23 -5.71
N VAL A 23 10.43 7.53 -5.61
CA VAL A 23 10.08 6.73 -4.43
C VAL A 23 11.08 5.60 -4.19
N GLU A 24 11.48 4.85 -5.22
CA GLU A 24 12.50 3.81 -5.09
C GLU A 24 13.85 4.39 -4.66
N LYS A 25 14.23 5.57 -5.20
CA LYS A 25 15.43 6.27 -4.79
C LYS A 25 15.40 6.67 -3.31
N ILE A 26 14.28 7.24 -2.83
CA ILE A 26 14.12 7.61 -1.40
C ILE A 26 14.31 6.39 -0.50
N ILE A 27 13.77 5.22 -0.86
CA ILE A 27 13.94 3.99 -0.07
C ILE A 27 15.41 3.58 0.00
N HIS A 28 16.14 3.63 -1.11
CA HIS A 28 17.58 3.35 -1.13
C HIS A 28 18.37 4.32 -0.24
N GLU A 29 18.05 5.60 -0.31
CA GLU A 29 18.72 6.65 0.48
C GLU A 29 18.48 6.50 1.99
N ASN A 30 17.38 5.83 2.38
CA ASN A 30 17.04 5.51 3.77
C ASN A 30 17.39 4.06 4.18
N GLY A 31 18.34 3.42 3.47
CA GLY A 31 18.96 2.17 3.91
C GLY A 31 18.16 0.90 3.63
N ALA A 32 17.07 0.97 2.87
CA ALA A 32 16.26 -0.20 2.52
C ALA A 32 16.31 -0.52 1.01
N VAL A 33 15.80 -1.70 0.64
CA VAL A 33 15.71 -2.15 -0.76
C VAL A 33 14.26 -2.02 -1.25
N PRO A 34 13.99 -1.19 -2.28
CA PRO A 34 12.65 -1.04 -2.82
C PRO A 34 12.20 -2.29 -3.57
N ALA A 35 10.93 -2.62 -3.47
CA ALA A 35 10.29 -3.66 -4.24
C ALA A 35 8.92 -3.18 -4.73
N THR A 36 8.88 -2.58 -5.91
CA THR A 36 7.60 -2.26 -6.57
C THR A 36 6.93 -3.53 -7.04
N ILE A 37 5.66 -3.71 -6.72
CA ILE A 37 4.91 -4.96 -6.89
C ILE A 37 3.86 -4.81 -7.99
N ALA A 38 3.79 -5.80 -8.88
CA ALA A 38 2.80 -5.88 -9.95
C ALA A 38 2.49 -7.32 -10.37
N ILE A 39 1.50 -7.50 -11.22
CA ILE A 39 1.25 -8.73 -11.97
C ILE A 39 1.61 -8.46 -13.43
N ILE A 40 2.55 -9.23 -14.01
CA ILE A 40 3.00 -9.07 -15.39
C ILE A 40 2.87 -10.40 -16.12
N GLY A 41 2.09 -10.42 -17.19
CA GLY A 41 1.82 -11.64 -17.95
C GLY A 41 1.24 -12.77 -17.09
N GLY A 42 0.45 -12.42 -16.06
CA GLY A 42 -0.12 -13.35 -15.08
C GLY A 42 0.83 -13.79 -13.97
N ARG A 43 2.06 -13.32 -13.96
CA ARG A 43 3.07 -13.64 -12.91
C ARG A 43 3.05 -12.57 -11.84
N LEU A 44 3.01 -13.00 -10.58
CA LEU A 44 3.15 -12.13 -9.41
C LEU A 44 4.63 -11.73 -9.29
N LYS A 45 4.93 -10.43 -9.29
CA LYS A 45 6.30 -9.90 -9.22
C LYS A 45 6.48 -8.98 -8.03
N ALA A 46 7.59 -9.15 -7.33
CA ALA A 46 8.12 -8.22 -6.34
C ALA A 46 9.48 -7.70 -6.84
N GLY A 47 9.63 -6.39 -6.95
CA GLY A 47 10.78 -5.74 -7.58
C GLY A 47 10.63 -5.62 -9.10
N LEU A 48 10.10 -4.49 -9.56
CA LEU A 48 10.04 -4.16 -10.98
C LEU A 48 11.35 -3.51 -11.42
N THR A 49 11.75 -3.79 -12.66
CA THR A 49 12.81 -3.03 -13.32
C THR A 49 12.30 -1.64 -13.74
N PRO A 50 13.20 -0.65 -13.94
CA PRO A 50 12.80 0.67 -14.45
C PRO A 50 12.00 0.59 -15.76
N GLY A 51 12.36 -0.33 -16.66
CA GLY A 51 11.62 -0.56 -17.91
C GLY A 51 10.20 -1.08 -17.69
N GLU A 52 9.96 -1.90 -16.67
CA GLU A 52 8.62 -2.38 -16.29
C GLU A 52 7.80 -1.27 -15.63
N ILE A 53 8.43 -0.42 -14.83
CA ILE A 53 7.78 0.79 -14.27
C ILE A 53 7.33 1.72 -15.40
N GLU A 54 8.20 1.98 -16.38
CA GLU A 54 7.85 2.77 -17.57
C GLU A 54 6.71 2.13 -18.38
N TYR A 55 6.74 0.81 -18.57
CA TYR A 55 5.69 0.09 -19.25
C TYR A 55 4.34 0.28 -18.56
N PHE A 56 4.29 0.13 -17.23
CA PHE A 56 3.08 0.38 -16.44
C PHE A 56 2.62 1.84 -16.54
N GLY A 57 3.55 2.78 -16.50
CA GLY A 57 3.26 4.21 -16.65
C GLY A 57 2.67 4.57 -18.01
N LYS A 58 3.27 4.05 -19.09
CA LYS A 58 2.81 4.29 -20.47
C LYS A 58 1.46 3.63 -20.78
N LYS A 59 1.23 2.39 -20.28
CA LYS A 59 -0.06 1.71 -20.43
C LYS A 59 -1.16 2.34 -19.57
N GLY A 60 -0.81 2.86 -18.40
CA GLY A 60 -1.72 3.56 -17.52
C GLY A 60 -3.01 2.77 -17.24
N ARG A 61 -4.15 3.43 -17.32
CA ARG A 61 -5.48 2.86 -17.00
C ARG A 61 -5.91 1.67 -17.89
N LYS A 62 -5.14 1.31 -18.92
CA LYS A 62 -5.37 0.09 -19.72
C LYS A 62 -4.95 -1.18 -18.96
N ILE A 63 -4.08 -1.06 -17.96
CA ILE A 63 -3.74 -2.16 -17.06
C ILE A 63 -4.87 -2.35 -16.05
N ALA A 64 -5.26 -3.60 -15.81
CA ALA A 64 -6.32 -3.92 -14.87
C ALA A 64 -5.92 -3.51 -13.43
N LYS A 65 -6.79 -2.81 -12.72
CA LYS A 65 -6.65 -2.59 -11.27
C LYS A 65 -6.94 -3.91 -10.55
N ALA A 66 -5.93 -4.49 -9.93
CA ALA A 66 -5.97 -5.81 -9.33
C ALA A 66 -6.13 -5.74 -7.80
N SER A 67 -7.23 -6.31 -7.29
CA SER A 67 -7.45 -6.61 -5.88
C SER A 67 -7.37 -8.13 -5.66
N ARG A 68 -7.52 -8.64 -4.44
CA ARG A 68 -7.48 -10.08 -4.11
C ARG A 68 -8.28 -10.94 -5.08
N ARG A 69 -9.52 -10.55 -5.38
CA ARG A 69 -10.42 -11.30 -6.27
C ARG A 69 -9.94 -11.37 -7.73
N ASP A 70 -9.06 -10.46 -8.15
CA ASP A 70 -8.62 -10.38 -9.54
C ASP A 70 -7.37 -11.26 -9.80
N ILE A 71 -6.61 -11.63 -8.76
CA ILE A 71 -5.32 -12.32 -8.87
C ILE A 71 -5.43 -13.60 -9.69
N ALA A 72 -6.34 -14.50 -9.32
CA ALA A 72 -6.48 -15.80 -9.98
C ALA A 72 -6.89 -15.65 -11.45
N ALA A 73 -7.79 -14.71 -11.74
CA ALA A 73 -8.25 -14.46 -13.11
C ALA A 73 -7.12 -13.88 -13.99
N LEU A 74 -6.33 -12.93 -13.44
CA LEU A 74 -5.19 -12.34 -14.15
C LEU A 74 -4.09 -13.38 -14.38
N ALA A 75 -3.80 -14.21 -13.38
CA ALA A 75 -2.82 -15.28 -13.49
C ALA A 75 -3.21 -16.29 -14.58
N ALA A 76 -4.46 -16.78 -14.56
CA ALA A 76 -4.95 -17.75 -15.53
C ALA A 76 -4.98 -17.20 -16.97
N ARG A 77 -5.29 -15.90 -17.10
CA ARG A 77 -5.35 -15.22 -18.42
C ARG A 77 -4.00 -14.68 -18.89
N LYS A 78 -2.94 -14.85 -18.13
CA LYS A 78 -1.61 -14.29 -18.41
C LYS A 78 -1.68 -12.78 -18.66
N ALA A 79 -2.51 -12.07 -17.88
CA ALA A 79 -2.77 -10.64 -18.03
C ALA A 79 -1.98 -9.79 -17.03
N ASP A 80 -1.84 -8.50 -17.35
CA ASP A 80 -1.19 -7.53 -16.46
C ASP A 80 -2.18 -6.98 -15.42
N GLY A 81 -1.68 -6.72 -14.22
CA GLY A 81 -2.43 -6.14 -13.12
C GLY A 81 -1.61 -5.16 -12.30
N ALA A 82 -2.14 -3.95 -12.14
CA ALA A 82 -1.63 -2.97 -11.20
C ALA A 82 -2.20 -3.27 -9.80
N THR A 83 -1.31 -3.52 -8.85
CA THR A 83 -1.68 -4.00 -7.52
C THR A 83 -2.19 -2.88 -6.62
N THR A 84 -3.35 -3.11 -5.99
CA THR A 84 -3.87 -2.29 -4.88
C THR A 84 -3.13 -2.60 -3.59
N VAL A 85 -3.41 -1.88 -2.51
CA VAL A 85 -2.89 -2.18 -1.16
C VAL A 85 -3.07 -3.66 -0.83
N THR A 86 -4.28 -4.20 -0.99
CA THR A 86 -4.59 -5.62 -0.79
C THR A 86 -3.63 -6.55 -1.53
N THR A 87 -3.53 -6.38 -2.84
CA THR A 87 -2.72 -7.30 -3.67
C THR A 87 -1.23 -7.12 -3.43
N THR A 88 -0.81 -5.88 -3.13
CA THR A 88 0.57 -5.58 -2.75
C THR A 88 0.94 -6.29 -1.45
N MET A 89 0.10 -6.24 -0.42
CA MET A 89 0.31 -6.97 0.83
C MET A 89 0.45 -8.47 0.62
N ILE A 90 -0.44 -9.07 -0.18
CA ILE A 90 -0.40 -10.51 -0.48
C ILE A 90 0.93 -10.89 -1.11
N ILE A 91 1.34 -10.18 -2.17
CA ILE A 91 2.56 -10.51 -2.91
C ILE A 91 3.81 -10.18 -2.07
N ALA A 92 3.80 -9.07 -1.31
CA ALA A 92 4.86 -8.73 -0.37
C ALA A 92 5.08 -9.84 0.65
N HIS A 93 4.01 -10.31 1.29
CA HIS A 93 4.07 -11.42 2.25
C HIS A 93 4.60 -12.71 1.63
N MET A 94 4.15 -13.06 0.42
CA MET A 94 4.65 -14.23 -0.31
C MET A 94 6.15 -14.10 -0.64
N ALA A 95 6.65 -12.88 -0.81
CA ALA A 95 8.05 -12.58 -1.06
C ALA A 95 8.89 -12.38 0.23
N GLY A 96 8.31 -12.58 1.42
CA GLY A 96 8.97 -12.37 2.70
C GLY A 96 9.18 -10.89 3.07
N ILE A 97 8.45 -9.97 2.45
CA ILE A 97 8.55 -8.53 2.70
C ILE A 97 7.51 -8.13 3.76
N HIS A 98 7.97 -7.54 4.84
CA HIS A 98 7.14 -7.18 6.00
C HIS A 98 6.66 -5.73 6.01
N PHE A 99 7.30 -4.83 5.25
CA PHE A 99 6.95 -3.42 5.22
C PHE A 99 6.49 -2.99 3.83
N PHE A 100 5.40 -2.25 3.81
CA PHE A 100 4.81 -1.70 2.61
C PHE A 100 4.43 -0.23 2.84
N ALA A 101 4.97 0.68 2.04
CA ALA A 101 4.66 2.09 2.09
C ALA A 101 3.76 2.50 0.90
N THR A 102 2.72 3.29 1.19
CA THR A 102 1.76 3.80 0.21
C THR A 102 1.29 5.21 0.59
N GLY A 103 0.55 5.86 -0.26
CA GLY A 103 -0.06 7.16 0.07
C GLY A 103 -1.14 7.04 1.13
N GLY A 104 -2.09 6.12 0.93
CA GLY A 104 -3.20 5.88 1.86
C GLY A 104 -3.97 4.62 1.53
N ILE A 105 -4.45 3.94 2.55
CA ILE A 105 -5.24 2.73 2.40
C ILE A 105 -6.67 3.03 1.92
N GLY A 106 -7.35 2.02 1.42
CA GLY A 106 -8.81 2.01 1.34
C GLY A 106 -9.42 1.87 2.73
N GLY A 107 -10.70 2.18 2.84
CA GLY A 107 -11.42 2.14 4.11
C GLY A 107 -12.91 1.87 3.90
N VAL A 108 -13.71 2.25 4.86
CA VAL A 108 -15.17 2.23 4.79
C VAL A 108 -15.62 3.46 3.98
N HIS A 109 -16.40 3.28 2.92
CA HIS A 109 -16.95 4.39 2.15
C HIS A 109 -18.06 5.09 2.92
N ARG A 110 -18.22 6.40 2.70
CA ARG A 110 -19.35 7.16 3.25
C ARG A 110 -20.66 6.54 2.72
N GLY A 111 -21.64 6.31 3.58
CA GLY A 111 -22.87 5.58 3.26
C GLY A 111 -22.73 4.06 3.18
N ALA A 112 -21.63 3.50 3.70
CA ALA A 112 -21.40 2.05 3.69
C ALA A 112 -22.43 1.27 4.53
N GLU A 113 -23.09 1.90 5.47
CA GLU A 113 -24.17 1.32 6.26
C GLU A 113 -25.37 0.86 5.39
N THR A 114 -25.51 1.43 4.19
CA THR A 114 -26.52 1.02 3.22
C THR A 114 -25.96 0.29 2.01
N THR A 115 -24.71 0.58 1.62
CA THR A 115 -24.09 0.05 0.40
C THR A 115 -23.17 -1.13 0.65
N MET A 116 -22.69 -1.30 1.88
CA MET A 116 -21.65 -2.26 2.26
C MET A 116 -20.34 -2.08 1.45
N ASP A 117 -20.09 -0.85 0.94
CA ASP A 117 -18.85 -0.55 0.19
C ASP A 117 -17.68 -0.33 1.14
N ILE A 118 -17.02 -1.45 1.46
CA ILE A 118 -15.85 -1.52 2.34
C ILE A 118 -14.68 -2.06 1.53
N SER A 119 -13.54 -1.39 1.64
CA SER A 119 -12.34 -1.79 0.91
C SER A 119 -11.81 -3.16 1.36
N ALA A 120 -11.39 -3.96 0.39
CA ALA A 120 -10.68 -5.21 0.65
C ALA A 120 -9.34 -5.00 1.38
N ASP A 121 -8.81 -3.78 1.39
CA ASP A 121 -7.56 -3.44 2.09
C ASP A 121 -7.69 -3.69 3.60
N LEU A 122 -8.85 -3.39 4.19
CA LEU A 122 -9.11 -3.62 5.61
C LEU A 122 -9.15 -5.11 5.95
N GLN A 123 -9.73 -5.92 5.06
CA GLN A 123 -9.73 -7.39 5.21
C GLN A 123 -8.30 -7.94 5.12
N GLU A 124 -7.48 -7.41 4.22
CA GLU A 124 -6.12 -7.89 4.05
C GLU A 124 -5.22 -7.51 5.22
N LEU A 125 -5.39 -6.29 5.77
CA LEU A 125 -4.74 -5.89 7.02
C LEU A 125 -5.03 -6.85 8.17
N ALA A 126 -6.24 -7.41 8.22
CA ALA A 126 -6.62 -8.39 9.24
C ALA A 126 -5.97 -9.79 9.05
N HIS A 127 -5.43 -10.11 7.87
CA HIS A 127 -5.00 -11.49 7.55
C HIS A 127 -3.52 -11.64 7.20
N THR A 128 -2.89 -10.59 6.67
CA THR A 128 -1.55 -10.68 6.08
C THR A 128 -0.54 -9.92 6.92
N ASN A 129 0.52 -10.60 7.34
CA ASN A 129 1.58 -10.09 8.22
C ASN A 129 2.47 -9.07 7.49
N VAL A 130 1.94 -7.90 7.22
CA VAL A 130 2.65 -6.77 6.60
C VAL A 130 2.27 -5.49 7.34
N CYS A 131 3.27 -4.72 7.78
CA CYS A 131 3.08 -3.38 8.30
C CYS A 131 2.89 -2.41 7.13
N VAL A 132 1.78 -1.70 7.09
CA VAL A 132 1.47 -0.72 6.04
C VAL A 132 1.68 0.69 6.58
N VAL A 133 2.61 1.42 5.98
CA VAL A 133 2.90 2.83 6.31
C VAL A 133 2.15 3.73 5.34
N SER A 134 1.29 4.59 5.85
CA SER A 134 0.46 5.47 5.01
C SER A 134 -0.03 6.71 5.76
N ALA A 135 -0.51 7.71 5.05
CA ALA A 135 -1.17 8.87 5.67
C ALA A 135 -2.62 8.58 6.11
N GLY A 136 -2.85 7.38 6.66
CA GLY A 136 -4.15 6.88 7.06
C GLY A 136 -4.97 6.35 5.87
N CYS A 137 -6.30 6.35 5.99
CA CYS A 137 -7.18 6.07 4.87
C CYS A 137 -7.36 7.33 3.99
N LYS A 138 -7.69 7.11 2.71
CA LYS A 138 -7.93 8.23 1.78
C LYS A 138 -9.06 9.12 2.29
N SER A 139 -8.89 10.43 2.21
CA SER A 139 -9.80 11.45 2.76
C SER A 139 -11.25 11.40 2.24
N ILE A 140 -11.47 10.70 1.12
CA ILE A 140 -12.80 10.44 0.54
C ILE A 140 -13.62 9.39 1.31
N LEU A 141 -13.01 8.75 2.29
CA LEU A 141 -13.58 7.65 3.07
C LEU A 141 -14.07 8.15 4.44
N ASP A 142 -14.81 7.30 5.13
CA ASP A 142 -15.20 7.53 6.52
C ASP A 142 -14.09 7.03 7.45
N ILE A 143 -13.39 7.97 8.09
CA ILE A 143 -12.25 7.65 8.97
C ILE A 143 -12.73 6.95 10.25
N GLY A 144 -13.83 7.43 10.85
CA GLY A 144 -14.37 6.85 12.08
C GLY A 144 -14.79 5.40 11.88
N LEU A 145 -15.63 5.13 10.88
CA LEU A 145 -16.06 3.77 10.56
C LEU A 145 -14.89 2.88 10.11
N THR A 146 -13.85 3.46 9.50
CA THR A 146 -12.63 2.72 9.13
C THR A 146 -11.87 2.26 10.36
N LEU A 147 -11.72 3.12 11.39
CA LEU A 147 -11.07 2.78 12.65
C LEU A 147 -11.85 1.71 13.41
N GLU A 148 -13.17 1.85 13.55
CA GLU A 148 -14.06 0.84 14.16
C GLU A 148 -13.94 -0.53 13.48
N TYR A 149 -13.84 -0.52 12.15
CA TYR A 149 -13.66 -1.77 11.39
C TYR A 149 -12.31 -2.42 11.66
N LEU A 150 -11.23 -1.63 11.72
CA LEU A 150 -9.88 -2.11 12.01
C LEU A 150 -9.79 -2.66 13.44
N GLU A 151 -10.39 -1.96 14.43
CA GLU A 151 -10.50 -2.43 15.82
C GLU A 151 -11.21 -3.79 15.89
N THR A 152 -12.41 -3.91 15.30
CA THR A 152 -13.16 -5.16 15.24
C THR A 152 -12.35 -6.32 14.65
N ARG A 153 -11.42 -6.02 13.75
CA ARG A 153 -10.55 -7.00 13.10
C ARG A 153 -9.23 -7.23 13.83
N GLY A 154 -8.99 -6.54 14.94
CA GLY A 154 -7.77 -6.65 15.73
C GLY A 154 -6.52 -6.16 15.00
N VAL A 155 -6.67 -5.16 14.11
CA VAL A 155 -5.57 -4.52 13.38
C VAL A 155 -5.09 -3.32 14.17
N PRO A 156 -3.88 -3.32 14.75
CA PRO A 156 -3.36 -2.17 15.47
C PRO A 156 -3.15 -0.97 14.52
N VAL A 157 -3.57 0.21 14.97
CA VAL A 157 -3.35 1.49 14.28
C VAL A 157 -2.38 2.32 15.09
N LEU A 158 -1.15 2.45 14.62
CA LEU A 158 -0.09 3.22 15.26
C LEU A 158 0.05 4.59 14.61
N GLY A 159 0.28 5.62 15.41
CA GLY A 159 0.58 6.97 14.91
C GLY A 159 2.09 7.26 14.98
N TYR A 160 2.73 7.53 13.84
CA TYR A 160 4.14 7.89 13.79
C TYR A 160 4.34 9.30 14.35
N ARG A 161 4.88 9.39 15.56
CA ARG A 161 5.10 10.67 16.30
C ARG A 161 3.82 11.51 16.47
N THR A 162 2.67 10.87 16.51
CA THR A 162 1.37 11.53 16.66
C THR A 162 0.38 10.64 17.40
N GLU A 163 -0.52 11.24 18.16
CA GLU A 163 -1.70 10.57 18.73
C GLU A 163 -2.93 10.73 17.83
N ASP A 164 -2.85 11.62 16.83
CA ASP A 164 -3.96 11.89 15.92
C ASP A 164 -3.89 10.97 14.69
N MET A 165 -5.03 10.40 14.30
CA MET A 165 -5.16 9.73 13.01
C MET A 165 -5.09 10.77 11.89
N PRO A 166 -4.14 10.68 10.93
CA PRO A 166 -4.10 11.61 9.81
C PRO A 166 -5.26 11.38 8.84
N ALA A 167 -5.65 12.44 8.12
CA ALA A 167 -6.73 12.41 7.13
C ALA A 167 -6.22 12.58 5.69
N PHE A 168 -5.13 11.93 5.36
CA PHE A 168 -4.50 11.91 4.04
C PHE A 168 -3.93 13.29 3.64
N TYR A 169 -4.77 14.25 3.24
CA TYR A 169 -4.35 15.61 2.87
C TYR A 169 -4.10 16.52 4.06
N THR A 170 -4.54 16.14 5.24
CA THR A 170 -4.35 16.88 6.48
C THR A 170 -3.69 16.03 7.54
N ALA A 171 -2.88 16.65 8.39
CA ALA A 171 -2.13 15.94 9.43
C ALA A 171 -3.03 15.39 10.54
N ARG A 172 -4.25 15.89 10.68
CA ARG A 172 -5.20 15.54 11.75
C ARG A 172 -6.59 15.34 11.19
N SER A 173 -7.31 14.35 11.74
CA SER A 173 -8.70 14.05 11.39
C SER A 173 -9.71 14.34 12.49
N GLY A 174 -9.23 14.60 13.71
CA GLY A 174 -10.05 14.65 14.91
C GLY A 174 -10.25 13.29 15.60
N PHE A 175 -9.83 12.20 14.99
CA PHE A 175 -9.80 10.86 15.58
C PHE A 175 -8.42 10.55 16.15
N LYS A 176 -8.36 9.63 17.12
CA LYS A 176 -7.11 9.17 17.71
C LYS A 176 -6.68 7.81 17.14
N VAL A 177 -5.39 7.52 17.23
CA VAL A 177 -4.81 6.21 16.99
C VAL A 177 -4.78 5.39 18.29
N ASP A 178 -4.55 4.07 18.19
CA ASP A 178 -4.47 3.21 19.37
C ASP A 178 -3.23 3.51 20.20
N TYR A 179 -2.07 3.67 19.55
CA TYR A 179 -0.79 3.95 20.18
C TYR A 179 0.04 4.90 19.34
N ALA A 180 0.68 5.89 19.99
CA ALA A 180 1.69 6.71 19.36
C ALA A 180 3.06 6.03 19.47
N VAL A 181 3.85 6.03 18.40
CA VAL A 181 5.24 5.55 18.38
C VAL A 181 6.20 6.72 18.24
N SER A 182 7.33 6.62 18.95
CA SER A 182 8.34 7.69 19.05
C SER A 182 9.29 7.75 17.85
N GLY A 183 9.44 6.63 17.14
CA GLY A 183 10.37 6.52 16.02
C GLY A 183 10.31 5.18 15.29
N PRO A 184 11.25 4.96 14.35
CA PRO A 184 11.28 3.75 13.54
C PRO A 184 11.50 2.48 14.36
N GLU A 185 12.38 2.54 15.36
CA GLU A 185 12.72 1.41 16.24
C GLU A 185 11.50 0.95 17.03
N ASP A 186 10.76 1.89 17.63
CA ASP A 186 9.55 1.62 18.40
C ASP A 186 8.47 0.94 17.54
N ALA A 187 8.26 1.41 16.31
CA ALA A 187 7.35 0.79 15.35
C ALA A 187 7.81 -0.63 14.94
N ALA A 188 9.10 -0.82 14.72
CA ALA A 188 9.70 -2.11 14.38
C ALA A 188 9.59 -3.10 15.54
N ASP A 189 9.80 -2.67 16.77
CA ASP A 189 9.68 -3.47 18.01
C ASP A 189 8.24 -3.96 18.19
N ILE A 190 7.25 -3.08 18.05
CA ILE A 190 5.83 -3.45 18.18
C ILE A 190 5.45 -4.48 17.12
N PHE A 191 5.91 -4.30 15.86
CA PHE A 191 5.63 -5.27 14.79
C PHE A 191 6.30 -6.62 15.07
N SER A 192 7.56 -6.60 15.52
CA SER A 192 8.32 -7.80 15.88
C SER A 192 7.69 -8.55 17.05
N ALA A 193 7.27 -7.83 18.09
CA ALA A 193 6.55 -8.39 19.24
C ALA A 193 5.22 -9.03 18.82
N LYS A 194 4.47 -8.38 17.90
CA LYS A 194 3.24 -8.92 17.34
C LYS A 194 3.47 -10.27 16.65
N LEU A 195 4.54 -10.37 15.84
CA LEU A 195 4.90 -11.61 15.16
C LEU A 195 5.34 -12.69 16.18
N ALA A 196 6.15 -12.33 17.17
CA ALA A 196 6.60 -13.24 18.23
C ALA A 196 5.45 -13.80 19.08
N CYS A 197 4.38 -13.01 19.28
CA CYS A 197 3.15 -13.47 19.92
C CYS A 197 2.31 -14.42 19.04
N GLY A 198 2.71 -14.68 17.78
CA GLY A 198 1.96 -15.53 16.86
C GLY A 198 0.66 -14.89 16.33
N LEU A 199 0.48 -13.59 16.53
CA LEU A 199 -0.70 -12.85 16.09
C LEU A 199 -0.65 -12.65 14.57
N ARG A 200 -1.69 -13.13 13.90
CA ARG A 200 -1.84 -12.97 12.43
C ARG A 200 -2.37 -11.58 12.09
N GLY A 201 -2.21 -11.21 10.83
CA GLY A 201 -2.61 -9.92 10.28
C GLY A 201 -1.51 -8.88 10.32
N GLY A 202 -1.74 -7.79 9.65
CA GLY A 202 -0.83 -6.66 9.55
C GLY A 202 -0.97 -5.65 10.67
N MET A 203 -0.47 -4.47 10.41
CA MET A 203 -0.49 -3.31 11.28
C MET A 203 -0.55 -2.07 10.37
N LEU A 204 -1.26 -1.05 10.79
CA LEU A 204 -1.25 0.25 10.13
C LEU A 204 -0.34 1.21 10.90
N LEU A 205 0.71 1.71 10.27
CA LEU A 205 1.49 2.84 10.77
C LEU A 205 1.03 4.11 10.06
N ALA A 206 0.22 4.89 10.76
CA ALA A 206 -0.34 6.13 10.26
C ALA A 206 0.68 7.26 10.42
N ASN A 207 1.20 7.76 9.30
CA ASN A 207 2.22 8.79 9.24
C ASN A 207 1.61 10.08 8.67
N PRO A 208 1.51 11.17 9.44
CA PRO A 208 0.90 12.40 8.95
C PRO A 208 1.70 13.02 7.81
N ILE A 209 1.00 13.67 6.89
CA ILE A 209 1.63 14.53 5.87
C ILE A 209 2.44 15.62 6.58
N PRO A 210 3.67 15.96 6.09
CA PRO A 210 4.44 17.05 6.68
C PRO A 210 3.65 18.36 6.66
N GLU A 211 3.70 19.11 7.77
CA GLU A 211 2.88 20.31 8.01
C GLU A 211 2.88 21.31 6.86
N GLN A 212 4.06 21.53 6.26
CA GLN A 212 4.23 22.47 5.13
C GLN A 212 3.49 22.06 3.85
N TYR A 213 3.03 20.81 3.76
CA TYR A 213 2.28 20.27 2.63
C TYR A 213 0.86 19.90 3.01
N SER A 214 0.51 20.06 4.30
CA SER A 214 -0.84 19.83 4.80
C SER A 214 -1.79 20.87 4.21
N MET A 215 -2.91 20.41 3.67
CA MET A 215 -3.93 21.29 3.15
C MET A 215 -4.81 21.83 4.30
N ASP A 216 -5.44 22.96 4.06
CA ASP A 216 -6.44 23.50 5.00
C ASP A 216 -7.66 22.57 5.03
N PRO A 217 -8.03 22.02 6.23
CA PRO A 217 -9.15 21.09 6.36
C PRO A 217 -10.48 21.67 5.87
N ASP A 218 -10.75 22.96 6.12
CA ASP A 218 -12.00 23.59 5.74
C ASP A 218 -12.11 23.74 4.22
N VAL A 219 -10.98 23.98 3.55
CA VAL A 219 -10.93 24.10 2.10
C VAL A 219 -11.04 22.71 1.44
N ILE A 220 -10.22 21.74 1.87
CA ILE A 220 -10.18 20.44 1.19
C ILE A 220 -11.46 19.62 1.41
N ASN A 221 -12.09 19.69 2.58
CA ASN A 221 -13.32 18.96 2.86
C ASN A 221 -14.47 19.41 1.95
N VAL A 222 -14.60 20.72 1.68
CA VAL A 222 -15.59 21.25 0.73
C VAL A 222 -15.39 20.64 -0.67
N GLN A 223 -14.14 20.53 -1.13
CA GLN A 223 -13.83 19.95 -2.45
C GLN A 223 -14.10 18.45 -2.49
N ILE A 224 -13.81 17.73 -1.40
CA ILE A 224 -14.10 16.30 -1.26
C ILE A 224 -15.61 16.07 -1.34
N ASP A 225 -16.40 16.82 -0.59
CA ASP A 225 -17.85 16.71 -0.58
C ASP A 225 -18.47 17.02 -1.95
N ALA A 226 -17.94 18.02 -2.65
CA ALA A 226 -18.36 18.34 -4.00
C ALA A 226 -18.05 17.18 -4.99
N ALA A 227 -16.86 16.61 -4.90
CA ALA A 227 -16.47 15.47 -5.73
C ALA A 227 -17.33 14.22 -5.46
N ILE A 228 -17.66 13.94 -4.20
CA ILE A 228 -18.51 12.80 -3.80
C ILE A 228 -19.93 12.98 -4.37
N ARG A 229 -20.55 14.15 -4.22
CA ARG A 229 -21.86 14.44 -4.81
C ARG A 229 -21.86 14.23 -6.32
N GLU A 230 -20.86 14.75 -7.03
CA GLU A 230 -20.74 14.54 -8.47
C GLU A 230 -20.56 13.05 -8.85
N CYS A 231 -19.84 12.28 -8.04
CA CYS A 231 -19.66 10.84 -8.24
C CYS A 231 -21.01 10.09 -8.14
N GLU A 232 -21.83 10.45 -7.16
CA GLU A 232 -23.16 9.88 -6.95
C GLU A 232 -24.12 10.25 -8.07
N GLU A 233 -24.18 11.53 -8.46
CA GLU A 233 -25.01 12.02 -9.58
C GLU A 233 -24.68 11.32 -10.89
N ARG A 234 -23.41 11.03 -11.13
CA ARG A 234 -22.95 10.30 -12.32
C ARG A 234 -23.12 8.78 -12.22
N GLY A 235 -23.58 8.25 -11.09
CA GLY A 235 -23.79 6.83 -10.87
C GLY A 235 -22.50 6.00 -10.96
N ILE A 236 -21.34 6.57 -10.59
CA ILE A 236 -20.04 5.89 -10.61
C ILE A 236 -19.96 4.93 -9.43
N LYS A 237 -19.60 3.64 -9.68
CA LYS A 237 -19.62 2.59 -8.66
C LYS A 237 -18.37 1.72 -8.65
N GLY A 238 -18.10 1.10 -7.50
CA GLY A 238 -17.05 0.10 -7.29
C GLY A 238 -15.65 0.64 -7.59
N LYS A 239 -14.80 -0.14 -8.24
CA LYS A 239 -13.38 0.19 -8.46
C LYS A 239 -13.12 1.49 -9.24
N ARG A 240 -14.14 2.13 -9.81
CA ARG A 240 -14.04 3.42 -10.51
C ARG A 240 -14.17 4.63 -9.58
N ILE A 241 -14.72 4.48 -8.37
CA ILE A 241 -14.98 5.59 -7.44
C ILE A 241 -13.68 6.30 -7.07
N THR A 242 -12.72 5.60 -6.47
CA THR A 242 -11.47 6.23 -6.00
C THR A 242 -10.69 6.96 -7.10
N PRO A 243 -10.44 6.37 -8.30
CA PRO A 243 -9.77 7.10 -9.37
C PRO A 243 -10.52 8.34 -9.84
N PHE A 244 -11.85 8.29 -9.89
CA PHE A 244 -12.68 9.44 -10.25
C PHE A 244 -12.58 10.55 -9.20
N LEU A 245 -12.73 10.20 -7.92
CA LEU A 245 -12.71 11.20 -6.84
C LEU A 245 -11.36 11.90 -6.73
N LEU A 246 -10.24 11.14 -6.80
CA LEU A 246 -8.90 11.74 -6.75
C LEU A 246 -8.65 12.68 -7.94
N ASP A 247 -9.05 12.27 -9.14
CA ASP A 247 -8.93 13.08 -10.36
C ASP A 247 -9.79 14.37 -10.25
N ARG A 248 -11.01 14.23 -9.72
CA ARG A 248 -11.91 15.37 -9.56
C ARG A 248 -11.43 16.35 -8.49
N ILE A 249 -10.98 15.85 -7.34
CA ILE A 249 -10.39 16.69 -6.29
C ILE A 249 -9.16 17.43 -6.82
N GLN A 250 -8.29 16.77 -7.60
CA GLN A 250 -7.16 17.43 -8.25
C GLN A 250 -7.60 18.61 -9.12
N GLN A 251 -8.67 18.45 -9.90
CA GLN A 251 -9.21 19.53 -10.73
C GLN A 251 -9.77 20.67 -9.88
N LEU A 252 -10.54 20.34 -8.84
CA LEU A 252 -11.17 21.32 -7.95
C LEU A 252 -10.18 22.12 -7.11
N THR A 253 -8.99 21.53 -6.83
CA THR A 253 -7.91 22.18 -6.07
C THR A 253 -6.82 22.77 -6.95
N GLY A 254 -7.03 22.87 -8.27
CA GLY A 254 -6.03 23.41 -9.18
C GLY A 254 -4.69 22.65 -9.20
N GLY A 255 -4.70 21.39 -8.77
CA GLY A 255 -3.51 20.52 -8.71
C GLY A 255 -2.82 20.45 -7.34
N GLU A 256 -3.20 21.28 -6.36
CA GLU A 256 -2.59 21.28 -5.03
C GLU A 256 -2.73 19.92 -4.32
N SER A 257 -3.87 19.27 -4.43
CA SER A 257 -4.07 17.93 -3.83
C SER A 257 -3.17 16.87 -4.44
N LEU A 258 -2.80 16.97 -5.72
CA LEU A 258 -1.81 16.07 -6.33
C LEU A 258 -0.42 16.32 -5.77
N ALA A 259 -0.04 17.60 -5.61
CA ALA A 259 1.25 17.95 -5.00
C ALA A 259 1.34 17.44 -3.56
N ALA A 260 0.30 17.64 -2.75
CA ALA A 260 0.20 17.11 -1.39
C ALA A 260 0.29 15.57 -1.37
N ASN A 261 -0.41 14.87 -2.29
CA ASN A 261 -0.36 13.42 -2.40
C ASN A 261 1.06 12.91 -2.72
N ILE A 262 1.80 13.57 -3.59
CA ILE A 262 3.20 13.19 -3.89
C ILE A 262 4.07 13.35 -2.66
N GLN A 263 3.93 14.43 -1.90
CA GLN A 263 4.74 14.69 -0.72
C GLN A 263 4.44 13.72 0.44
N LEU A 264 3.16 13.40 0.67
CA LEU A 264 2.82 12.39 1.67
C LEU A 264 3.35 10.99 1.29
N VAL A 265 3.35 10.63 0.00
CA VAL A 265 3.95 9.38 -0.46
C VAL A 265 5.45 9.36 -0.20
N TYR A 266 6.17 10.44 -0.54
CA TYR A 266 7.61 10.55 -0.28
C TYR A 266 7.93 10.42 1.21
N HIS A 267 7.14 11.06 2.07
CA HIS A 267 7.31 10.95 3.51
C HIS A 267 7.02 9.54 4.03
N ASN A 268 5.94 8.92 3.58
CA ASN A 268 5.57 7.55 3.99
C ASN A 268 6.63 6.52 3.59
N VAL A 269 7.23 6.65 2.40
CA VAL A 269 8.26 5.70 1.96
C VAL A 269 9.59 5.90 2.69
N ALA A 270 9.93 7.14 3.06
CA ALA A 270 11.10 7.41 3.89
C ALA A 270 10.94 6.75 5.27
N VAL A 271 9.83 7.01 5.97
CA VAL A 271 9.50 6.39 7.26
C VAL A 271 9.44 4.86 7.14
N GLY A 272 8.79 4.34 6.08
CA GLY A 272 8.71 2.89 5.86
C GLY A 272 10.07 2.23 5.63
N ALA A 273 11.01 2.92 5.00
CA ALA A 273 12.38 2.45 4.81
C ALA A 273 13.17 2.49 6.13
N GLU A 274 13.05 3.57 6.92
CA GLU A 274 13.67 3.68 8.25
C GLU A 274 13.20 2.55 9.18
N VAL A 275 11.88 2.28 9.24
CA VAL A 275 11.32 1.19 10.06
C VAL A 275 11.80 -0.18 9.59
N ALA A 276 11.90 -0.39 8.26
CA ALA A 276 12.42 -1.64 7.71
C ALA A 276 13.91 -1.83 8.03
N ALA A 277 14.71 -0.77 7.98
CA ALA A 277 16.13 -0.80 8.34
C ALA A 277 16.30 -1.10 9.84
N ALA A 278 15.53 -0.44 10.72
CA ALA A 278 15.54 -0.68 12.16
C ALA A 278 15.22 -2.14 12.52
N GLN A 279 14.25 -2.77 11.84
CA GLN A 279 13.98 -4.20 12.03
C GLN A 279 15.14 -5.08 11.55
N GLY A 280 15.83 -4.71 10.45
CA GLY A 280 16.98 -5.45 9.92
C GLY A 280 18.18 -5.46 10.87
N GLU A 281 18.44 -4.34 11.55
CA GLU A 281 19.51 -4.23 12.56
C GLU A 281 19.27 -5.14 13.77
N GLN A 282 18.02 -5.50 14.08
CA GLN A 282 17.66 -6.42 15.16
C GLN A 282 17.84 -7.91 14.79
N GLY A 283 18.49 -8.23 13.66
CA GLY A 283 18.80 -9.60 13.24
C GLY A 283 17.74 -10.27 12.38
N TYR A 284 16.67 -9.57 12.03
CA TYR A 284 15.74 -9.98 10.99
C TYR A 284 16.22 -9.42 9.65
N CYS A 285 17.02 -10.21 8.92
CA CYS A 285 17.52 -9.80 7.61
C CYS A 285 16.39 -9.98 6.57
N PRO A 286 15.70 -8.91 6.13
CA PRO A 286 14.92 -9.01 4.91
C PRO A 286 15.94 -9.09 3.77
N VAL A 287 15.76 -10.04 2.94
CA VAL A 287 16.45 -10.39 1.72
C VAL A 287 17.23 -9.23 1.10
N HIS A 288 18.56 -9.25 1.25
CA HIS A 288 19.44 -8.47 0.43
C HIS A 288 19.26 -8.89 -1.05
N GLY A 289 18.66 -8.03 -1.85
CA GLY A 289 18.62 -8.14 -3.29
C GLY A 289 17.69 -9.22 -3.83
N ALA A 290 16.41 -9.18 -3.50
CA ALA A 290 15.37 -9.87 -4.24
C ALA A 290 15.09 -9.18 -5.58
N GLY A 291 16.08 -9.08 -6.43
CA GLY A 291 15.87 -8.93 -7.87
C GLY A 291 15.37 -10.28 -8.39
N VAL A 292 14.24 -10.29 -9.08
CA VAL A 292 13.70 -11.49 -9.72
C VAL A 292 14.65 -11.90 -10.84
N ASN A 293 15.49 -12.91 -10.63
CA ASN A 293 16.23 -13.52 -11.72
C ASN A 293 15.35 -14.59 -12.38
N GLU A 294 15.17 -14.47 -13.68
CA GLU A 294 14.58 -15.49 -14.55
C GLU A 294 15.55 -16.65 -14.75
N GLY A 295 15.86 -17.38 -13.72
CA GLY A 295 16.78 -18.49 -13.86
C GLY A 295 16.55 -19.51 -12.77
N VAL A 296 15.93 -20.61 -13.17
CA VAL A 296 16.04 -21.95 -12.57
C VAL A 296 15.36 -22.16 -11.23
N ALA A 297 14.27 -22.88 -11.24
CA ALA A 297 14.07 -23.98 -10.31
C ALA A 297 13.27 -25.08 -10.98
N ASP A 298 13.93 -25.92 -11.75
CA ASP A 298 13.64 -27.35 -11.77
C ASP A 298 14.38 -27.96 -10.58
N GLY A 299 13.61 -28.46 -9.61
CA GLY A 299 14.17 -29.13 -8.45
C GLY A 299 13.21 -29.04 -7.28
N GLY A 300 12.44 -30.14 -7.04
CA GLY A 300 11.65 -30.30 -5.84
C GLY A 300 12.54 -30.24 -4.59
N GLY A 301 12.36 -29.21 -3.79
CA GLY A 301 13.00 -29.03 -2.51
C GLY A 301 12.00 -28.35 -1.56
N GLU A 302 11.75 -29.00 -0.44
CA GLU A 302 11.01 -28.47 0.68
C GLU A 302 11.62 -27.14 1.13
N PHE A 303 10.78 -26.14 1.39
CA PHE A 303 11.22 -24.89 2.01
C PHE A 303 11.61 -25.15 3.45
N PRO A 304 12.90 -24.99 3.85
CA PRO A 304 13.23 -24.92 5.26
C PRO A 304 12.69 -23.59 5.80
N GLY A 305 11.95 -23.65 6.87
CA GLY A 305 11.67 -22.47 7.68
C GLY A 305 13.00 -21.83 8.09
N HIS A 306 13.12 -20.52 7.91
CA HIS A 306 14.26 -19.68 8.28
C HIS A 306 15.54 -19.91 7.47
N GLY A 307 15.72 -19.15 6.40
CA GLY A 307 16.97 -19.12 5.65
C GLY A 307 16.93 -18.09 4.52
N ALA A 308 17.95 -17.24 4.52
CA ALA A 308 18.17 -16.16 3.56
C ALA A 308 17.94 -16.57 2.12
N LEU A 309 17.09 -15.84 1.40
CA LEU A 309 17.03 -15.86 -0.05
C LEU A 309 18.08 -14.90 -0.61
N ALA A 310 19.00 -15.44 -1.37
CA ALA A 310 20.05 -14.70 -2.05
C ALA A 310 19.46 -13.75 -3.12
N ALA A 311 20.18 -12.68 -3.39
CA ALA A 311 19.90 -11.66 -4.39
C ALA A 311 19.46 -12.23 -5.74
N GLY A 312 18.21 -12.06 -6.08
CA GLY A 312 17.58 -12.42 -7.34
C GLY A 312 16.08 -12.34 -7.17
N GLY A 313 15.40 -11.64 -8.05
CA GLY A 313 13.95 -11.48 -7.96
C GLY A 313 13.21 -12.82 -8.01
N VAL A 314 12.22 -12.98 -7.16
CA VAL A 314 11.43 -14.21 -7.07
C VAL A 314 10.15 -14.07 -7.89
N SER A 315 10.02 -14.87 -8.95
CA SER A 315 8.73 -15.10 -9.60
C SER A 315 7.99 -16.16 -8.80
N VAL A 316 6.90 -15.81 -8.12
CA VAL A 316 6.07 -16.75 -7.37
C VAL A 316 5.23 -17.54 -8.37
N LYS A 317 5.64 -18.79 -8.68
CA LYS A 317 4.77 -19.74 -9.38
C LYS A 317 3.63 -20.14 -8.43
N GLY A 318 2.41 -20.17 -8.94
CA GLY A 318 1.21 -20.47 -8.18
C GLY A 318 1.33 -21.77 -7.33
N TYR A 319 0.88 -21.67 -6.06
CA TYR A 319 0.82 -22.79 -5.14
C TYR A 319 -0.17 -23.85 -5.62
N GLY A 320 0.31 -25.06 -5.83
CA GLY A 320 -0.55 -26.23 -5.86
C GLY A 320 -0.95 -26.61 -4.43
N TYR A 321 -2.22 -26.45 -4.07
CA TYR A 321 -2.78 -27.01 -2.86
C TYR A 321 -2.84 -28.54 -3.01
N HIS A 322 -1.98 -29.28 -2.34
CA HIS A 322 -2.23 -30.68 -2.01
C HIS A 322 -2.91 -30.74 -0.64
N GLN A 323 -4.25 -30.75 -0.62
CA GLN A 323 -4.99 -31.32 0.51
C GLN A 323 -4.83 -32.86 0.43
N LYS A 324 -4.16 -33.44 1.40
CA LYS A 324 -4.42 -34.85 1.77
C LYS A 324 -5.57 -34.83 2.77
N LEU A 325 -6.63 -35.52 2.40
CA LEU A 325 -7.67 -36.01 3.30
C LEU A 325 -7.07 -36.95 4.35
#